data_855de9cbe6f6de742266f46fe4029e2c
#
_entry.id   855de9cbe6f6de742266f46fe4029e2c
#
_cell.length_a   1.000
_cell.length_b   1.000
_cell.length_c   1.000
_cell.angle_alpha   90.00
_cell.angle_beta   90.00
_cell.angle_gamma   90.00
#
_symmetry.space_group_name_H-M   'P 1'
#
loop_
_entity.id
_entity.type
_entity.pdbx_description
1 polymer ?
#
loop_
_entity_poly.entity_id
_entity_poly.type
_entity_poly.pdbx_seq_one_letter_code
_entity_poly.pdbx_strand_id
1 'polypeptide(L)'
;MSFKHLLCGLGLVLAAAGQVNAQSIDTTRIANGMTRPVEIAHAPGDATRLFVVEKQGRIRIINLETNTLLSTPFLDINSIVGGGTSTGDERGLLGLAFHPQYEDNGYFFVYYTNNSSDTQISRYSVSLNPNIADSSSAKSIMNIDQPYSNHNGGCIKFDCDGYLLIGTGDGGSANDPGNRSQDITNQLLGKILRIDIDTADGVPYAIPSDNPFVGTTGDDEILHYGMRNPWKIYVDPETCDLYIGDVGQNAREEIDIVSGDLRGANFGWRCMEANGCTGLSGCTCNASSLTDPVYSYNQGSNGYSVTGGVVYRGCAIPDLQGTYFFADYGSTNIWSLRYANGGYTGFLNRNELESAAGGFGVDNISSFGTDANGEVYIADQSGGEIFKIIPASGDVSCETYPTGDINEDCKVDGTDLAIVLGFWGTSTGGDVDGDGVTGGADLAVVLGFWGATCD
;
A
#
# COMPACT_ATOMS: atom_id res chain seq x y z
N MET A 1 -37.68 -50.73 -44.76
CA MET A 1 -36.45 -49.93 -44.43
C MET A 1 -36.79 -49.11 -43.18
N SER A 2 -36.24 -49.52 -42.05
CA SER A 2 -36.57 -48.97 -40.74
C SER A 2 -35.39 -48.06 -40.29
N PHE A 3 -35.67 -46.78 -40.11
CA PHE A 3 -34.73 -45.80 -39.54
C PHE A 3 -34.82 -45.82 -38.02
N LYS A 4 -33.76 -46.25 -37.36
CA LYS A 4 -33.58 -46.11 -35.90
C LYS A 4 -33.02 -44.71 -35.59
N HIS A 5 -33.73 -43.92 -34.82
CA HIS A 5 -33.25 -42.68 -34.25
C HIS A 5 -32.38 -43.00 -33.04
N LEU A 6 -31.15 -42.51 -33.08
CA LEU A 6 -30.19 -42.54 -31.98
C LEU A 6 -30.38 -41.23 -31.20
N LEU A 7 -30.96 -41.29 -30.01
CA LEU A 7 -30.99 -40.17 -29.07
C LEU A 7 -29.63 -40.05 -28.39
N CYS A 8 -28.90 -38.97 -28.67
CA CYS A 8 -27.70 -38.56 -27.94
C CYS A 8 -28.13 -37.79 -26.68
N GLY A 9 -28.01 -38.40 -25.51
CA GLY A 9 -28.27 -37.73 -24.22
C GLY A 9 -27.14 -36.77 -23.91
N LEU A 10 -27.46 -35.47 -23.90
CA LEU A 10 -26.57 -34.44 -23.34
C LEU A 10 -26.61 -34.54 -21.80
N GLY A 11 -25.57 -35.09 -21.22
CA GLY A 11 -25.37 -35.06 -19.79
C GLY A 11 -24.97 -33.64 -19.37
N LEU A 12 -25.87 -32.95 -18.65
CA LEU A 12 -25.60 -31.68 -18.01
C LEU A 12 -24.69 -31.96 -16.80
N VAL A 13 -23.39 -31.65 -16.91
CA VAL A 13 -22.47 -31.62 -15.76
C VAL A 13 -22.78 -30.31 -15.03
N LEU A 14 -23.56 -30.39 -13.96
CA LEU A 14 -23.65 -29.30 -12.97
C LEU A 14 -22.30 -29.26 -12.24
N ALA A 15 -21.46 -28.29 -12.59
CA ALA A 15 -20.37 -27.88 -11.74
C ALA A 15 -21.01 -27.28 -10.46
N ALA A 16 -20.89 -27.99 -9.35
CA ALA A 16 -21.18 -27.44 -8.05
C ALA A 16 -20.14 -26.34 -7.82
N ALA A 17 -20.57 -25.08 -7.93
CA ALA A 17 -19.80 -23.97 -7.40
C ALA A 17 -19.77 -24.17 -5.88
N GLY A 18 -18.66 -24.68 -5.37
CA GLY A 18 -18.38 -24.70 -3.94
C GLY A 18 -18.49 -23.27 -3.45
N GLN A 19 -19.35 -23.00 -2.48
CA GLN A 19 -19.28 -21.77 -1.71
C GLN A 19 -17.92 -21.80 -1.01
N VAL A 20 -16.98 -21.00 -1.50
CA VAL A 20 -15.77 -20.66 -0.74
C VAL A 20 -16.30 -19.88 0.46
N ASN A 21 -16.41 -20.53 1.61
CA ASN A 21 -16.62 -19.84 2.87
C ASN A 21 -15.41 -18.90 3.02
N ALA A 22 -15.63 -17.59 2.96
CA ALA A 22 -14.57 -16.63 3.24
C ALA A 22 -13.96 -17.01 4.60
N GLN A 23 -12.64 -17.22 4.62
CA GLN A 23 -11.93 -17.54 5.87
C GLN A 23 -12.22 -16.42 6.86
N SER A 24 -12.68 -16.76 8.05
CA SER A 24 -12.92 -15.79 9.10
C SER A 24 -11.59 -15.25 9.60
N ILE A 25 -11.53 -13.94 9.76
CA ILE A 25 -10.34 -13.21 10.20
C ILE A 25 -10.63 -12.47 11.49
N ASP A 26 -9.59 -12.11 12.20
CA ASP A 26 -9.60 -11.37 13.46
C ASP A 26 -8.41 -10.42 13.49
N THR A 27 -8.30 -9.61 14.52
CA THR A 27 -7.15 -8.76 14.78
C THR A 27 -6.50 -9.10 16.10
N THR A 28 -5.19 -8.95 16.19
CA THR A 28 -4.43 -9.04 17.43
C THR A 28 -3.57 -7.80 17.63
N ARG A 29 -3.56 -7.24 18.83
CA ARG A 29 -2.72 -6.11 19.17
C ARG A 29 -1.27 -6.57 19.35
N ILE A 30 -0.35 -6.04 18.53
CA ILE A 30 1.08 -6.39 18.61
C ILE A 30 1.91 -5.37 19.39
N ALA A 31 1.47 -4.10 19.44
CA ALA A 31 2.17 -3.05 20.19
C ALA A 31 1.21 -1.92 20.59
N ASN A 32 1.61 -1.16 21.60
CA ASN A 32 0.92 0.05 22.07
C ASN A 32 1.92 1.09 22.57
N GLY A 33 1.41 2.25 23.01
CA GLY A 33 2.20 3.32 23.63
C GLY A 33 2.85 4.26 22.62
N MET A 34 2.38 4.24 21.36
CA MET A 34 2.77 5.23 20.36
C MET A 34 1.91 6.50 20.44
N THR A 35 2.44 7.60 19.96
CA THR A 35 1.73 8.89 19.97
C THR A 35 1.26 9.23 18.58
N ARG A 36 -0.05 9.02 18.31
CA ARG A 36 -0.65 9.34 17.00
C ARG A 36 0.07 8.64 15.84
N PRO A 37 0.10 7.31 15.78
CA PRO A 37 0.65 6.61 14.62
C PRO A 37 -0.16 6.95 13.35
N VAL A 38 0.52 7.22 12.23
CA VAL A 38 -0.10 7.64 10.97
C VAL A 38 0.44 6.93 9.74
N GLU A 39 1.51 6.15 9.86
CA GLU A 39 2.05 5.33 8.77
C GLU A 39 2.72 4.09 9.34
N ILE A 40 2.59 2.97 8.63
CA ILE A 40 3.27 1.72 8.91
C ILE A 40 4.07 1.33 7.66
N ALA A 41 5.34 1.02 7.83
CA ALA A 41 6.23 0.60 6.75
C ALA A 41 7.20 -0.48 7.22
N HIS A 42 7.73 -1.25 6.28
CA HIS A 42 8.87 -2.15 6.47
C HIS A 42 10.00 -1.75 5.53
N ALA A 43 11.22 -2.09 5.88
CA ALA A 43 12.34 -1.98 4.97
C ALA A 43 12.37 -3.21 4.03
N PRO A 44 12.77 -3.07 2.76
CA PRO A 44 12.91 -4.20 1.86
C PRO A 44 13.77 -5.31 2.46
N GLY A 45 13.30 -6.56 2.40
CA GLY A 45 14.01 -7.73 2.94
C GLY A 45 14.00 -7.88 4.48
N ASP A 46 13.46 -6.92 5.23
CA ASP A 46 13.44 -6.96 6.70
C ASP A 46 12.10 -7.49 7.23
N ALA A 47 12.04 -8.77 7.51
CA ALA A 47 10.87 -9.43 8.10
C ALA A 47 10.80 -9.32 9.64
N THR A 48 11.80 -8.70 10.29
CA THR A 48 11.92 -8.68 11.77
C THR A 48 11.43 -7.38 12.40
N ARG A 49 11.29 -6.30 11.62
CA ARG A 49 10.94 -4.97 12.11
C ARG A 49 9.81 -4.33 11.34
N LEU A 50 8.94 -3.66 12.09
CA LEU A 50 7.94 -2.77 11.54
C LEU A 50 8.25 -1.34 11.97
N PHE A 51 8.22 -0.39 11.06
CA PHE A 51 8.48 1.02 11.31
C PHE A 51 7.17 1.78 11.34
N VAL A 52 6.93 2.50 12.43
CA VAL A 52 5.68 3.24 12.66
C VAL A 52 5.99 4.72 12.80
N VAL A 53 5.35 5.53 11.98
CA VAL A 53 5.47 6.99 12.03
C VAL A 53 4.53 7.55 13.08
N GLU A 54 5.08 8.22 14.07
CA GLU A 54 4.34 9.09 14.99
C GLU A 54 4.25 10.49 14.40
N LYS A 55 3.03 11.01 14.27
CA LYS A 55 2.72 12.28 13.62
C LYS A 55 3.57 13.46 14.11
N GLN A 56 4.02 13.42 15.36
CA GLN A 56 4.83 14.49 15.97
C GLN A 56 6.27 14.58 15.48
N GLY A 57 6.73 13.67 14.63
CA GLY A 57 8.08 13.72 14.08
C GLY A 57 9.00 12.60 14.55
N ARG A 58 8.46 11.44 14.94
CA ARG A 58 9.24 10.26 15.29
C ARG A 58 8.90 9.09 14.40
N ILE A 59 9.89 8.23 14.18
CA ILE A 59 9.68 6.90 13.62
C ILE A 59 10.07 5.90 14.71
N ARG A 60 9.16 4.99 15.05
CA ARG A 60 9.34 3.96 16.05
C ARG A 60 9.55 2.60 15.38
N ILE A 61 10.19 1.68 16.09
CA ILE A 61 10.37 0.30 15.64
C ILE A 61 9.60 -0.64 16.55
N ILE A 62 8.83 -1.55 15.95
CA ILE A 62 8.29 -2.74 16.60
C ILE A 62 9.14 -3.92 16.15
N ASN A 63 9.69 -4.67 17.10
CA ASN A 63 10.31 -5.97 16.83
C ASN A 63 9.19 -7.00 16.67
N LEU A 64 9.11 -7.63 15.51
CA LEU A 64 8.02 -8.57 15.15
C LEU A 64 8.18 -9.96 15.77
N GLU A 65 9.40 -10.35 16.13
CA GLU A 65 9.65 -11.64 16.81
C GLU A 65 9.13 -11.63 18.26
N THR A 66 9.23 -10.47 18.92
CA THR A 66 8.85 -10.31 20.33
C THR A 66 7.60 -9.48 20.54
N ASN A 67 7.02 -8.90 19.48
CA ASN A 67 5.92 -7.94 19.53
C ASN A 67 6.18 -6.80 20.53
N THR A 68 7.40 -6.23 20.49
CA THR A 68 7.79 -5.18 21.42
C THR A 68 8.15 -3.88 20.72
N LEU A 69 7.61 -2.77 21.23
CA LEU A 69 7.99 -1.43 20.81
C LEU A 69 9.36 -1.09 21.39
N LEU A 70 10.35 -0.80 20.53
CA LEU A 70 11.67 -0.37 20.99
C LEU A 70 11.58 1.00 21.70
N SER A 71 12.31 1.15 22.80
CA SER A 71 12.28 2.37 23.60
C SER A 71 12.88 3.59 22.88
N THR A 72 13.94 3.37 22.10
CA THR A 72 14.61 4.42 21.33
C THR A 72 13.93 4.56 19.96
N PRO A 73 13.53 5.78 19.54
CA PRO A 73 13.05 6.01 18.18
C PRO A 73 14.11 5.69 17.13
N PHE A 74 13.70 5.19 15.96
CA PHE A 74 14.57 5.07 14.79
C PHE A 74 15.02 6.45 14.30
N LEU A 75 14.07 7.39 14.18
CA LEU A 75 14.32 8.79 13.85
C LEU A 75 13.54 9.70 14.81
N ASP A 76 14.14 10.78 15.27
CA ASP A 76 13.45 11.88 15.99
C ASP A 76 13.79 13.22 15.34
N ILE A 77 12.83 13.79 14.62
CA ILE A 77 12.89 15.10 13.96
C ILE A 77 11.78 16.03 14.45
N ASN A 78 11.23 15.78 15.62
CA ASN A 78 10.15 16.56 16.21
C ASN A 78 10.42 18.09 16.20
N SER A 79 11.67 18.50 16.36
CA SER A 79 12.06 19.92 16.42
C SER A 79 11.85 20.68 15.10
N ILE A 80 11.77 20.00 13.97
CA ILE A 80 11.60 20.60 12.64
C ILE A 80 10.26 20.28 11.98
N VAL A 81 9.45 19.44 12.62
CA VAL A 81 8.11 19.07 12.15
C VAL A 81 7.10 20.05 12.72
N GLY A 82 6.36 20.72 11.84
CA GLY A 82 5.23 21.57 12.17
C GLY A 82 3.96 20.77 12.46
N GLY A 83 2.99 21.44 13.10
CA GLY A 83 1.70 20.83 13.44
C GLY A 83 1.61 20.45 14.91
N GLY A 84 0.37 20.17 15.30
CA GLY A 84 0.01 19.92 16.69
C GLY A 84 -0.25 18.44 16.98
N THR A 85 -0.53 18.17 18.25
CA THR A 85 -0.94 16.85 18.74
C THR A 85 -2.46 16.65 18.63
N SER A 86 -3.21 17.66 18.21
CA SER A 86 -4.68 17.57 18.11
C SER A 86 -5.08 16.62 16.97
N THR A 87 -6.23 15.98 17.12
CA THR A 87 -6.80 15.09 16.10
C THR A 87 -7.19 15.82 14.82
N GLY A 88 -7.58 17.10 14.92
CA GLY A 88 -8.00 17.92 13.79
C GLY A 88 -6.87 18.65 13.06
N ASP A 89 -5.61 18.53 13.51
CA ASP A 89 -4.46 19.08 12.79
C ASP A 89 -3.91 18.01 11.84
N GLU A 90 -3.94 18.26 10.55
CA GLU A 90 -3.47 17.30 9.54
C GLU A 90 -1.95 17.35 9.34
N ARG A 91 -1.27 18.38 9.86
CA ARG A 91 0.18 18.57 9.74
C ARG A 91 0.94 17.58 10.62
N GLY A 92 2.16 17.28 10.24
CA GLY A 92 3.04 16.40 11.00
C GLY A 92 4.08 15.70 10.13
N LEU A 93 4.71 14.69 10.70
CA LEU A 93 5.42 13.66 9.95
C LEU A 93 4.36 12.65 9.47
N LEU A 94 4.18 12.51 8.17
CA LEU A 94 3.01 11.87 7.56
C LEU A 94 3.34 10.62 6.73
N GLY A 95 4.54 10.55 6.15
CA GLY A 95 4.93 9.45 5.28
C GLY A 95 6.37 8.98 5.48
N LEU A 96 6.57 7.71 5.19
CA LEU A 96 7.86 7.01 5.22
C LEU A 96 7.91 6.04 4.05
N ALA A 97 9.01 6.07 3.30
CA ALA A 97 9.34 5.06 2.30
C ALA A 97 10.82 4.71 2.38
N PHE A 98 11.12 3.43 2.44
CA PHE A 98 12.48 2.93 2.31
C PHE A 98 12.85 2.81 0.83
N HIS A 99 14.10 3.16 0.51
CA HIS A 99 14.62 2.96 -0.83
C HIS A 99 14.54 1.48 -1.25
N PRO A 100 14.21 1.13 -2.49
CA PRO A 100 14.19 -0.28 -2.92
C PRO A 100 15.51 -1.04 -2.64
N GLN A 101 16.64 -0.33 -2.70
CA GLN A 101 17.97 -0.87 -2.38
C GLN A 101 18.44 -0.45 -0.96
N TYR A 102 17.53 -0.34 0.00
CA TYR A 102 17.84 0.10 1.37
C TYR A 102 18.92 -0.76 2.04
N GLU A 103 18.95 -2.05 1.79
CA GLU A 103 19.95 -2.96 2.31
C GLU A 103 21.39 -2.53 1.93
N ASP A 104 21.56 -2.00 0.71
CA ASP A 104 22.86 -1.57 0.18
C ASP A 104 23.21 -0.14 0.55
N ASN A 105 22.24 0.79 0.45
CA ASN A 105 22.49 2.23 0.54
C ASN A 105 22.02 2.87 1.85
N GLY A 106 21.16 2.21 2.62
CA GLY A 106 20.63 2.69 3.90
C GLY A 106 19.71 3.89 3.78
N TYR A 107 19.21 4.23 2.60
CA TYR A 107 18.41 5.43 2.37
C TYR A 107 16.92 5.19 2.63
N PHE A 108 16.29 6.19 3.25
CA PHE A 108 14.84 6.26 3.40
C PHE A 108 14.37 7.70 3.27
N PHE A 109 13.11 7.87 2.93
CA PHE A 109 12.48 9.15 2.64
C PHE A 109 11.34 9.41 3.62
N VAL A 110 11.20 10.66 4.00
CA VAL A 110 10.10 11.11 4.85
C VAL A 110 9.39 12.29 4.21
N TYR A 111 8.07 12.30 4.39
CA TYR A 111 7.20 13.43 4.06
C TYR A 111 6.72 14.07 5.36
N TYR A 112 6.94 15.35 5.52
CA TYR A 112 6.44 16.08 6.69
C TYR A 112 6.10 17.53 6.35
N THR A 113 5.24 18.15 7.17
CA THR A 113 5.07 19.59 7.17
C THR A 113 6.14 20.20 8.07
N ASN A 114 6.88 21.18 7.57
CA ASN A 114 7.91 21.86 8.33
C ASN A 114 7.35 22.93 9.28
N ASN A 115 8.21 23.63 10.03
CA ASN A 115 7.80 24.68 10.95
C ASN A 115 7.20 25.94 10.27
N SER A 116 7.36 26.10 8.96
CA SER A 116 6.66 27.11 8.14
C SER A 116 5.29 26.63 7.66
N SER A 117 4.92 25.40 7.97
CA SER A 117 3.73 24.66 7.50
C SER A 117 3.80 24.24 6.04
N ASP A 118 4.96 24.29 5.39
CA ASP A 118 5.15 23.80 4.03
C ASP A 118 5.43 22.31 4.01
N THR A 119 5.07 21.66 2.91
CA THR A 119 5.43 20.27 2.65
C THR A 119 6.93 20.14 2.40
N GLN A 120 7.55 19.20 3.09
CA GLN A 120 8.96 18.87 2.92
C GLN A 120 9.13 17.38 2.71
N ILE A 121 9.80 17.00 1.62
CA ILE A 121 10.30 15.64 1.39
C ILE A 121 11.81 15.66 1.63
N SER A 122 12.29 14.77 2.50
CA SER A 122 13.71 14.66 2.83
C SER A 122 14.17 13.21 2.80
N ARG A 123 15.41 12.99 2.33
CA ARG A 123 16.12 11.72 2.43
C ARG A 123 16.97 11.71 3.69
N TYR A 124 16.98 10.59 4.39
CA TYR A 124 17.87 10.28 5.49
C TYR A 124 18.62 8.98 5.22
N SER A 125 19.63 8.70 6.03
CA SER A 125 20.38 7.44 6.03
C SER A 125 20.27 6.75 7.39
N VAL A 126 20.30 5.43 7.39
CA VAL A 126 20.50 4.66 8.62
C VAL A 126 21.93 4.87 9.14
N SER A 127 22.14 4.82 10.45
CA SER A 127 23.46 4.87 11.06
C SER A 127 24.12 3.46 11.06
N LEU A 128 25.30 3.34 11.68
CA LEU A 128 25.92 2.02 11.90
C LEU A 128 25.09 1.10 12.81
N ASN A 129 24.17 1.67 13.59
CA ASN A 129 23.16 0.90 14.31
C ASN A 129 21.90 0.81 13.44
N PRO A 130 21.48 -0.38 12.98
CA PRO A 130 20.35 -0.52 12.08
C PRO A 130 19.00 -0.10 12.70
N ASN A 131 18.95 0.11 14.01
CA ASN A 131 17.77 0.59 14.73
C ASN A 131 17.77 2.11 14.96
N ILE A 132 18.75 2.84 14.42
CA ILE A 132 18.89 4.29 14.60
C ILE A 132 19.28 4.94 13.28
N ALA A 133 18.51 5.91 12.83
CA ALA A 133 18.84 6.74 11.68
C ALA A 133 19.87 7.82 12.08
N ASP A 134 20.68 8.24 11.11
CA ASP A 134 21.52 9.42 11.27
C ASP A 134 20.68 10.68 10.99
N SER A 135 20.24 11.36 12.05
CA SER A 135 19.44 12.58 11.93
C SER A 135 20.20 13.75 11.29
N SER A 136 21.53 13.69 11.23
CA SER A 136 22.36 14.70 10.56
C SER A 136 22.52 14.47 9.08
N SER A 137 22.11 13.31 8.55
CA SER A 137 22.22 12.93 7.15
C SER A 137 21.14 13.55 6.23
N ALA A 138 20.26 14.39 6.80
CA ALA A 138 19.12 14.98 6.08
C ALA A 138 19.55 15.66 4.77
N LYS A 139 18.91 15.26 3.67
CA LYS A 139 18.99 15.95 2.38
C LYS A 139 17.58 16.33 1.94
N SER A 140 17.37 17.63 1.68
CA SER A 140 16.11 18.10 1.09
C SER A 140 15.98 17.57 -0.33
N ILE A 141 14.86 16.94 -0.64
CA ILE A 141 14.50 16.46 -1.96
C ILE A 141 13.56 17.47 -2.61
N MET A 142 12.47 17.83 -1.93
CA MET A 142 11.46 18.75 -2.47
C MET A 142 10.84 19.57 -1.34
N ASN A 143 10.53 20.83 -1.61
CA ASN A 143 9.73 21.67 -0.74
C ASN A 143 8.58 22.27 -1.56
N ILE A 144 7.34 22.21 -1.03
CA ILE A 144 6.13 22.72 -1.67
C ILE A 144 5.41 23.63 -0.70
N ASP A 145 5.18 24.86 -1.11
CA ASP A 145 4.43 25.85 -0.31
C ASP A 145 3.01 25.37 -0.06
N GLN A 146 2.56 25.43 1.19
CA GLN A 146 1.21 25.05 1.61
C GLN A 146 0.39 26.28 1.99
N PRO A 147 -0.68 26.60 1.26
CA PRO A 147 -1.47 27.82 1.53
C PRO A 147 -2.36 27.70 2.79
N TYR A 148 -2.67 26.48 3.24
CA TYR A 148 -3.49 26.20 4.41
C TYR A 148 -2.92 25.05 5.22
N SER A 149 -3.43 24.85 6.44
CA SER A 149 -2.94 23.83 7.38
C SER A 149 -3.57 22.45 7.22
N ASN A 150 -4.45 22.28 6.25
CA ASN A 150 -5.17 21.03 5.98
C ASN A 150 -5.00 20.58 4.53
N HIS A 151 -5.45 19.39 4.21
CA HIS A 151 -5.23 18.68 2.93
C HIS A 151 -3.74 18.60 2.59
N ASN A 152 -2.98 18.11 3.56
CA ASN A 152 -1.53 18.01 3.38
C ASN A 152 -1.12 16.77 2.57
N GLY A 153 -2.03 15.82 2.29
CA GLY A 153 -1.65 14.53 1.72
C GLY A 153 -0.71 13.78 2.65
N GLY A 154 0.47 13.39 2.15
CA GLY A 154 1.58 12.97 3.00
C GLY A 154 2.09 11.56 2.76
N CYS A 155 1.42 10.76 1.97
CA CYS A 155 1.89 9.42 1.66
C CYS A 155 2.93 9.43 0.55
N ILE A 156 4.01 8.67 0.74
CA ILE A 156 5.05 8.43 -0.25
C ILE A 156 5.29 6.93 -0.39
N LYS A 157 5.47 6.44 -1.61
CA LYS A 157 5.74 5.03 -1.93
C LYS A 157 6.67 4.95 -3.13
N PHE A 158 7.40 3.88 -3.27
CA PHE A 158 8.09 3.58 -4.53
C PHE A 158 7.16 2.81 -5.45
N ASP A 159 7.20 3.14 -6.75
CA ASP A 159 6.57 2.33 -7.77
C ASP A 159 7.46 1.13 -8.16
N CYS A 160 6.93 0.24 -9.02
CA CYS A 160 7.68 -0.94 -9.45
C CYS A 160 8.90 -0.63 -10.34
N ASP A 161 8.96 0.58 -10.89
CA ASP A 161 10.11 1.05 -11.67
C ASP A 161 11.21 1.64 -10.77
N GLY A 162 10.95 1.77 -9.46
CA GLY A 162 11.87 2.33 -8.47
C GLY A 162 11.82 3.84 -8.34
N TYR A 163 10.81 4.51 -8.90
CA TYR A 163 10.61 5.95 -8.74
C TYR A 163 9.75 6.27 -7.51
N LEU A 164 10.00 7.40 -6.89
CA LEU A 164 9.27 7.85 -5.71
C LEU A 164 7.97 8.53 -6.10
N LEU A 165 6.84 7.96 -5.70
CA LEU A 165 5.51 8.56 -5.77
C LEU A 165 5.25 9.41 -4.53
N ILE A 166 4.64 10.60 -4.73
CA ILE A 166 4.35 11.55 -3.66
C ILE A 166 2.90 12.02 -3.82
N GLY A 167 2.04 11.70 -2.84
CA GLY A 167 0.66 12.16 -2.79
C GLY A 167 0.56 13.52 -2.11
N THR A 168 0.13 14.55 -2.84
CA THR A 168 -0.08 15.91 -2.32
C THR A 168 -1.56 16.27 -2.33
N GLY A 169 -2.05 16.86 -1.23
CA GLY A 169 -3.40 17.44 -1.21
C GLY A 169 -3.49 18.75 -2.00
N ASP A 170 -4.70 19.26 -2.20
CA ASP A 170 -4.97 20.51 -2.93
C ASP A 170 -4.51 21.78 -2.18
N GLY A 171 -3.85 21.60 -1.03
CA GLY A 171 -3.33 22.67 -0.18
C GLY A 171 -4.36 23.28 0.75
N GLY A 172 -5.58 22.69 0.82
CA GLY A 172 -6.55 22.99 1.86
C GLY A 172 -7.60 24.04 1.54
N SER A 173 -8.42 24.30 2.53
CA SER A 173 -9.67 25.06 2.47
C SER A 173 -10.78 24.32 1.69
N ALA A 174 -12.02 24.84 1.76
CA ALA A 174 -13.14 24.27 1.03
C ALA A 174 -13.10 24.64 -0.46
N ASN A 175 -13.49 23.72 -1.31
CA ASN A 175 -13.69 23.92 -2.76
C ASN A 175 -12.42 24.23 -3.57
N ASP A 176 -11.24 23.88 -3.07
CA ASP A 176 -9.97 24.20 -3.72
C ASP A 176 -9.93 25.61 -4.32
N PRO A 177 -9.81 26.67 -3.50
CA PRO A 177 -10.03 28.06 -3.93
C PRO A 177 -9.11 28.51 -5.08
N GLY A 178 -7.95 27.87 -5.22
CA GLY A 178 -6.99 28.13 -6.27
C GLY A 178 -7.16 27.28 -7.53
N ASN A 179 -8.11 26.35 -7.56
CA ASN A 179 -8.22 25.31 -8.60
C ASN A 179 -6.89 24.55 -8.81
N ARG A 180 -6.14 24.34 -7.72
CA ARG A 180 -4.78 23.81 -7.72
C ARG A 180 -4.74 22.37 -8.21
N SER A 181 -5.78 21.60 -7.85
CA SER A 181 -5.88 20.20 -8.27
C SER A 181 -5.92 20.05 -9.82
N GLN A 182 -6.54 20.99 -10.53
CA GLN A 182 -6.66 20.98 -12.00
C GLN A 182 -5.56 21.80 -12.71
N ASP A 183 -4.87 22.70 -11.99
CA ASP A 183 -3.74 23.44 -12.55
C ASP A 183 -2.51 22.53 -12.58
N ILE A 184 -1.99 22.29 -13.78
CA ILE A 184 -0.82 21.43 -14.01
C ILE A 184 0.46 22.25 -14.28
N THR A 185 0.42 23.59 -14.10
CA THR A 185 1.54 24.49 -14.39
C THR A 185 1.96 25.29 -13.17
N ASN A 186 3.20 25.15 -12.73
CA ASN A 186 3.74 25.74 -11.51
C ASN A 186 2.90 25.40 -10.25
N GLN A 187 2.38 24.16 -10.22
CA GLN A 187 1.45 23.71 -9.19
C GLN A 187 1.56 22.20 -8.91
N LEU A 188 2.18 21.87 -7.80
CA LEU A 188 2.40 20.48 -7.37
C LEU A 188 1.39 20.00 -6.30
N LEU A 189 0.36 20.80 -5.98
CA LEU A 189 -0.69 20.44 -5.03
C LEU A 189 -1.88 19.78 -5.74
N GLY A 190 -2.53 18.82 -5.09
CA GLY A 190 -3.63 18.02 -5.62
C GLY A 190 -3.17 17.01 -6.68
N LYS A 191 -2.05 16.34 -6.44
CA LYS A 191 -1.31 15.52 -7.41
C LYS A 191 -0.83 14.20 -6.80
N ILE A 192 -0.55 13.27 -7.69
CA ILE A 192 0.45 12.23 -7.48
C ILE A 192 1.66 12.61 -8.31
N LEU A 193 2.77 12.94 -7.64
CA LEU A 193 4.04 13.25 -8.31
C LEU A 193 4.88 11.97 -8.43
N ARG A 194 5.77 11.92 -9.42
CA ARG A 194 6.69 10.80 -9.66
C ARG A 194 8.06 11.33 -10.05
N ILE A 195 9.05 11.01 -9.23
CA ILE A 195 10.42 11.50 -9.37
C ILE A 195 11.45 10.39 -9.25
N ASP A 196 12.56 10.55 -9.92
CA ASP A 196 13.73 9.69 -9.82
C ASP A 196 14.69 10.25 -8.76
N ILE A 197 14.97 9.45 -7.73
CA ILE A 197 15.85 9.84 -6.62
C ILE A 197 17.26 9.25 -6.74
N ASP A 198 17.52 8.44 -7.75
CA ASP A 198 18.83 7.83 -8.03
C ASP A 198 19.67 8.75 -8.92
N THR A 199 20.04 9.89 -8.37
CA THR A 199 20.71 10.97 -9.09
C THR A 199 22.17 11.13 -8.66
N ALA A 200 22.94 11.84 -9.49
CA ALA A 200 24.30 12.23 -9.13
C ALA A 200 24.32 13.16 -7.92
N ASP A 201 25.46 13.17 -7.20
CA ASP A 201 25.66 14.03 -6.03
C ASP A 201 25.32 15.50 -6.33
N GLY A 202 24.49 16.08 -5.46
CA GLY A 202 24.09 17.49 -5.54
C GLY A 202 22.81 17.74 -6.34
N VAL A 203 22.26 16.73 -7.01
CA VAL A 203 20.95 16.82 -7.68
C VAL A 203 19.91 16.17 -6.76
N PRO A 204 18.86 16.88 -6.33
CA PRO A 204 17.89 16.33 -5.37
C PRO A 204 17.03 15.22 -5.96
N TYR A 205 16.62 15.35 -7.22
CA TYR A 205 15.87 14.35 -7.99
C TYR A 205 16.00 14.63 -9.49
N ALA A 206 15.63 13.66 -10.30
CA ALA A 206 15.44 13.81 -11.75
C ALA A 206 13.99 13.49 -12.13
N ILE A 207 13.63 13.72 -13.38
CA ILE A 207 12.30 13.45 -13.90
C ILE A 207 12.36 12.17 -14.75
N PRO A 208 11.52 11.16 -14.45
CA PRO A 208 11.35 10.01 -15.33
C PRO A 208 10.89 10.43 -16.72
N SER A 209 11.55 9.94 -17.76
CA SER A 209 11.32 10.39 -19.14
C SER A 209 9.92 10.03 -19.68
N ASP A 210 9.22 9.12 -19.03
CA ASP A 210 7.88 8.66 -19.35
C ASP A 210 6.78 9.35 -18.53
N ASN A 211 7.13 10.35 -17.71
CA ASN A 211 6.13 11.19 -17.07
C ASN A 211 5.30 11.95 -18.12
N PRO A 212 3.97 12.11 -17.88
CA PRO A 212 3.03 12.51 -18.94
C PRO A 212 3.24 13.93 -19.48
N PHE A 213 3.88 14.81 -18.71
CA PHE A 213 4.05 16.21 -19.11
C PHE A 213 5.46 16.54 -19.62
N VAL A 214 6.39 15.59 -19.62
CA VAL A 214 7.74 15.77 -20.16
C VAL A 214 7.68 16.20 -21.62
N GLY A 215 8.25 17.38 -21.89
CA GLY A 215 8.28 17.96 -23.24
C GLY A 215 6.94 18.52 -23.73
N THR A 216 5.94 18.66 -22.87
CA THR A 216 4.63 19.25 -23.16
C THR A 216 4.30 20.35 -22.14
N THR A 217 3.06 20.87 -22.13
CA THR A 217 2.64 21.83 -21.11
C THR A 217 2.25 21.08 -19.85
N GLY A 218 2.85 21.45 -18.73
CA GLY A 218 2.63 20.87 -17.39
C GLY A 218 3.95 20.77 -16.63
N ASP A 219 3.87 20.60 -15.33
CA ASP A 219 5.04 20.33 -14.48
C ASP A 219 5.45 18.88 -14.68
N ASP A 220 6.71 18.66 -14.99
CA ASP A 220 7.25 17.34 -15.38
C ASP A 220 7.21 16.30 -14.24
N GLU A 221 7.10 16.75 -12.99
CA GLU A 221 6.95 15.90 -11.81
C GLU A 221 5.59 15.18 -11.71
N ILE A 222 4.57 15.71 -12.39
CA ILE A 222 3.19 15.21 -12.23
C ILE A 222 3.03 13.88 -12.94
N LEU A 223 2.60 12.86 -12.20
CA LEU A 223 2.12 11.59 -12.75
C LEU A 223 0.61 11.63 -12.99
N HIS A 224 -0.17 12.05 -11.97
CA HIS A 224 -1.61 12.18 -12.01
C HIS A 224 -2.05 13.47 -11.31
N TYR A 225 -3.27 13.93 -11.58
CA TYR A 225 -3.80 15.18 -11.05
C TYR A 225 -5.30 15.12 -10.77
N GLY A 226 -5.85 16.20 -10.22
CA GLY A 226 -7.26 16.24 -9.86
C GLY A 226 -7.59 15.53 -8.57
N MET A 227 -6.64 15.49 -7.63
CA MET A 227 -6.81 14.96 -6.27
C MET A 227 -7.22 16.05 -5.28
N ARG A 228 -7.98 15.68 -4.26
CA ARG A 228 -8.31 16.58 -3.15
C ARG A 228 -7.35 16.44 -1.96
N ASN A 229 -7.32 15.30 -1.37
CA ASN A 229 -6.43 14.97 -0.23
C ASN A 229 -6.13 13.46 -0.20
N PRO A 230 -5.27 12.98 -1.11
CA PRO A 230 -4.88 11.57 -1.17
C PRO A 230 -4.11 11.21 0.09
N TRP A 231 -4.84 10.69 1.09
CA TRP A 231 -4.29 10.43 2.42
C TRP A 231 -3.34 9.25 2.43
N LYS A 232 -3.74 8.12 1.83
CA LYS A 232 -2.86 6.97 1.64
C LYS A 232 -2.86 6.53 0.19
N ILE A 233 -1.66 6.26 -0.29
CA ILE A 233 -1.42 5.57 -1.56
C ILE A 233 -0.70 4.25 -1.30
N TYR A 234 -0.93 3.28 -2.14
CA TYR A 234 -0.28 1.98 -2.08
C TYR A 234 -0.01 1.48 -3.50
N VAL A 235 1.17 0.93 -3.71
CA VAL A 235 1.51 0.23 -4.95
C VAL A 235 1.53 -1.25 -4.64
N ASP A 236 0.73 -2.02 -5.34
CA ASP A 236 0.70 -3.46 -5.21
C ASP A 236 1.98 -4.06 -5.81
N PRO A 237 2.81 -4.76 -5.04
CA PRO A 237 4.09 -5.26 -5.54
C PRO A 237 3.97 -6.35 -6.61
N GLU A 238 2.81 -6.99 -6.74
CA GLU A 238 2.60 -8.06 -7.75
C GLU A 238 2.01 -7.53 -9.05
N THR A 239 1.07 -6.57 -8.99
CA THR A 239 0.38 -6.05 -10.19
C THR A 239 0.88 -4.69 -10.60
N CYS A 240 1.62 -4.00 -9.72
CA CYS A 240 2.05 -2.61 -9.88
C CYS A 240 0.89 -1.60 -9.95
N ASP A 241 -0.35 -2.01 -9.69
CA ASP A 241 -1.49 -1.10 -9.64
C ASP A 241 -1.33 -0.11 -8.49
N LEU A 242 -1.69 1.15 -8.75
CA LEU A 242 -1.70 2.22 -7.76
C LEU A 242 -3.11 2.37 -7.17
N TYR A 243 -3.21 2.21 -5.85
CA TYR A 243 -4.40 2.39 -5.03
C TYR A 243 -4.31 3.72 -4.30
N ILE A 244 -5.37 4.50 -4.30
CA ILE A 244 -5.42 5.84 -3.69
C ILE A 244 -6.69 5.97 -2.87
N GLY A 245 -6.59 6.36 -1.60
CA GLY A 245 -7.72 6.83 -0.81
C GLY A 245 -7.74 8.36 -0.83
N ASP A 246 -8.64 8.95 -1.60
CA ASP A 246 -8.76 10.41 -1.71
C ASP A 246 -9.94 10.92 -0.87
N VAL A 247 -9.64 11.75 0.12
CA VAL A 247 -10.64 12.25 1.08
C VAL A 247 -11.52 13.31 0.44
N GLY A 248 -12.81 13.03 0.38
CA GLY A 248 -13.84 13.93 -0.16
C GLY A 248 -14.13 15.15 0.72
N GLN A 249 -15.04 16.01 0.27
CA GLN A 249 -15.33 17.25 0.98
C GLN A 249 -16.56 17.16 1.88
N ASN A 250 -17.73 16.86 1.31
CA ASN A 250 -19.00 16.91 2.04
C ASN A 250 -20.00 15.84 1.59
N ALA A 251 -19.76 15.15 0.49
CA ALA A 251 -20.72 14.26 -0.11
C ALA A 251 -20.23 12.82 -0.18
N ARG A 252 -19.00 12.61 -0.60
CA ARG A 252 -18.48 11.27 -0.92
C ARG A 252 -17.02 11.13 -0.60
N GLU A 253 -16.66 9.90 -0.25
CA GLU A 253 -15.29 9.39 -0.15
C GLU A 253 -15.01 8.45 -1.32
N GLU A 254 -13.74 8.32 -1.74
CA GLU A 254 -13.39 7.52 -2.90
C GLU A 254 -12.11 6.71 -2.76
N ILE A 255 -12.12 5.58 -3.45
CA ILE A 255 -10.94 4.75 -3.71
C ILE A 255 -10.72 4.72 -5.22
N ASP A 256 -9.61 5.26 -5.65
CA ASP A 256 -9.13 5.19 -7.00
C ASP A 256 -8.12 4.06 -7.15
N ILE A 257 -8.23 3.31 -8.22
CA ILE A 257 -7.26 2.26 -8.54
C ILE A 257 -6.95 2.36 -10.03
N VAL A 258 -5.68 2.51 -10.35
CA VAL A 258 -5.24 2.61 -11.73
C VAL A 258 -4.04 1.70 -11.98
N SER A 259 -3.92 1.21 -13.21
CA SER A 259 -2.73 0.46 -13.62
C SER A 259 -1.46 1.29 -13.41
N GLY A 260 -0.40 0.67 -12.93
CA GLY A 260 0.90 1.31 -12.76
C GLY A 260 1.50 1.87 -14.06
N ASP A 261 1.02 1.41 -15.23
CA ASP A 261 1.41 1.93 -16.53
C ASP A 261 0.62 3.17 -16.97
N LEU A 262 -0.47 3.51 -16.28
CA LEU A 262 -1.28 4.67 -16.63
C LEU A 262 -0.52 5.96 -16.31
N ARG A 263 -0.53 6.89 -17.24
CA ARG A 263 0.08 8.22 -17.12
C ARG A 263 -0.96 9.31 -17.38
N GLY A 264 -0.94 10.40 -16.60
CA GLY A 264 -1.75 11.59 -16.84
C GLY A 264 -3.23 11.45 -16.48
N ALA A 265 -3.63 10.53 -15.59
CA ALA A 265 -5.02 10.43 -15.13
C ALA A 265 -5.45 11.74 -14.42
N ASN A 266 -6.70 12.17 -14.70
CA ASN A 266 -7.36 13.27 -14.00
C ASN A 266 -8.55 12.74 -13.22
N PHE A 267 -8.48 12.74 -11.89
CA PHE A 267 -9.52 12.23 -11.00
C PHE A 267 -10.66 13.22 -10.73
N GLY A 268 -10.58 14.42 -11.30
CA GLY A 268 -11.73 15.30 -11.45
C GLY A 268 -11.99 16.29 -10.32
N TRP A 269 -11.34 16.22 -9.17
CA TRP A 269 -11.46 17.27 -8.17
C TRP A 269 -10.95 18.59 -8.77
N ARG A 270 -11.65 19.70 -8.68
CA ARG A 270 -12.83 20.01 -7.85
C ARG A 270 -14.18 19.95 -8.60
N CYS A 271 -14.26 19.59 -9.87
CA CYS A 271 -15.53 19.51 -10.61
C CYS A 271 -16.33 18.26 -10.22
N MET A 272 -15.61 17.23 -9.80
CA MET A 272 -16.15 15.97 -9.29
C MET A 272 -15.82 15.83 -7.80
N GLU A 273 -16.68 15.13 -7.07
CA GLU A 273 -16.41 14.52 -5.77
C GLU A 273 -16.83 13.07 -5.92
N ALA A 274 -15.87 12.17 -6.07
CA ALA A 274 -16.06 10.85 -6.64
C ALA A 274 -16.82 10.92 -7.98
N ASN A 275 -17.87 10.12 -8.15
CA ASN A 275 -18.70 10.12 -9.35
C ASN A 275 -19.83 11.18 -9.33
N GLY A 276 -19.76 12.18 -8.46
CA GLY A 276 -20.76 13.25 -8.33
C GLY A 276 -20.25 14.61 -8.80
N CYS A 277 -21.07 15.35 -9.54
CA CYS A 277 -20.75 16.73 -9.91
C CYS A 277 -20.87 17.66 -8.71
N THR A 278 -19.85 18.48 -8.45
CA THR A 278 -19.88 19.51 -7.40
C THR A 278 -20.56 20.81 -7.82
N GLY A 279 -20.62 21.07 -9.13
CA GLY A 279 -21.03 22.37 -9.67
C GLY A 279 -19.93 23.43 -9.64
N LEU A 280 -18.74 23.11 -9.18
CA LEU A 280 -17.57 24.00 -9.22
C LEU A 280 -16.93 24.03 -10.61
N SER A 281 -16.24 25.11 -10.91
CA SER A 281 -15.49 25.27 -12.17
C SER A 281 -14.09 24.68 -12.08
N GLY A 282 -13.42 24.48 -13.20
CA GLY A 282 -12.04 24.01 -13.30
C GLY A 282 -11.89 22.89 -14.32
N CYS A 283 -12.87 22.01 -14.42
CA CYS A 283 -13.01 20.99 -15.44
C CYS A 283 -14.47 20.82 -15.85
N THR A 284 -14.75 19.92 -16.77
CA THR A 284 -16.12 19.57 -17.18
C THR A 284 -16.54 18.31 -16.41
N CYS A 285 -17.59 18.45 -15.60
CA CYS A 285 -18.14 17.31 -14.88
C CYS A 285 -18.56 16.18 -15.81
N ASN A 286 -18.27 14.96 -15.44
CA ASN A 286 -18.53 13.72 -16.21
C ASN A 286 -17.89 13.74 -17.61
N ALA A 287 -16.82 14.48 -17.83
CA ALA A 287 -16.08 14.42 -19.08
C ALA A 287 -15.41 13.04 -19.24
N SER A 288 -15.42 12.50 -20.45
CA SER A 288 -14.79 11.21 -20.75
C SER A 288 -13.26 11.19 -20.57
N SER A 289 -12.66 12.36 -20.33
CA SER A 289 -11.24 12.52 -20.02
C SER A 289 -10.95 12.42 -18.52
N LEU A 290 -11.97 12.33 -17.68
CA LEU A 290 -11.82 12.11 -16.24
C LEU A 290 -11.77 10.61 -15.94
N THR A 291 -11.08 10.28 -14.87
CA THR A 291 -10.98 8.91 -14.35
C THR A 291 -11.93 8.77 -13.18
N ASP A 292 -12.93 7.90 -13.32
CA ASP A 292 -13.87 7.62 -12.25
C ASP A 292 -13.23 6.72 -11.18
N PRO A 293 -13.62 6.86 -9.89
CA PRO A 293 -13.17 5.98 -8.84
C PRO A 293 -13.69 4.55 -9.03
N VAL A 294 -12.91 3.57 -8.57
CA VAL A 294 -13.31 2.17 -8.56
C VAL A 294 -14.39 1.91 -7.50
N TYR A 295 -14.28 2.59 -6.36
CA TYR A 295 -15.27 2.50 -5.29
C TYR A 295 -15.48 3.86 -4.63
N SER A 296 -16.73 4.17 -4.26
CA SER A 296 -17.06 5.37 -3.50
C SER A 296 -18.22 5.13 -2.55
N TYR A 297 -18.29 5.89 -1.46
CA TYR A 297 -19.39 5.85 -0.52
C TYR A 297 -19.84 7.25 -0.13
N ASN A 298 -21.13 7.41 0.18
CA ASN A 298 -21.66 8.67 0.68
C ASN A 298 -21.20 8.91 2.11
N GLN A 299 -20.81 10.15 2.40
CA GLN A 299 -20.56 10.58 3.76
C GLN A 299 -21.84 10.46 4.62
N GLY A 300 -21.66 10.26 5.91
CA GLY A 300 -22.74 10.06 6.88
C GLY A 300 -22.51 8.82 7.74
N SER A 301 -23.45 7.87 7.73
CA SER A 301 -23.33 6.63 8.53
C SER A 301 -22.15 5.73 8.17
N ASN A 302 -21.63 5.86 6.95
CA ASN A 302 -20.47 5.07 6.49
C ASN A 302 -19.13 5.71 6.88
N GLY A 303 -19.12 7.01 7.20
CA GLY A 303 -17.92 7.74 7.58
C GLY A 303 -17.80 9.09 6.91
N TYR A 304 -16.63 9.72 7.04
CA TYR A 304 -16.39 11.11 6.61
C TYR A 304 -14.96 11.32 6.09
N SER A 305 -14.10 10.32 6.15
CA SER A 305 -12.69 10.47 5.82
C SER A 305 -12.09 9.10 5.51
N VAL A 306 -12.02 8.77 4.23
CA VAL A 306 -11.40 7.53 3.78
C VAL A 306 -9.92 7.52 4.15
N THR A 307 -9.47 6.41 4.71
CA THR A 307 -8.04 6.22 5.04
C THR A 307 -7.25 5.74 3.82
N GLY A 308 -7.87 4.93 2.96
CA GLY A 308 -7.13 4.10 2.01
C GLY A 308 -6.60 2.84 2.69
N GLY A 309 -5.65 2.15 2.08
CA GLY A 309 -5.22 0.88 2.64
C GLY A 309 -4.14 0.16 1.85
N VAL A 310 -4.12 -1.19 1.95
CA VAL A 310 -3.10 -2.05 1.33
C VAL A 310 -3.72 -3.34 0.78
N VAL A 311 -3.04 -3.95 -0.19
CA VAL A 311 -3.39 -5.28 -0.70
C VAL A 311 -2.71 -6.35 0.15
N TYR A 312 -3.46 -7.35 0.57
CA TYR A 312 -2.92 -8.51 1.27
C TYR A 312 -2.11 -9.39 0.31
N ARG A 313 -0.84 -9.60 0.65
CA ARG A 313 0.09 -10.45 -0.06
C ARG A 313 0.79 -11.45 0.85
N GLY A 314 0.27 -11.58 2.08
CA GLY A 314 0.78 -12.52 3.08
C GLY A 314 0.40 -13.96 2.79
N CYS A 315 1.06 -14.88 3.49
CA CYS A 315 0.83 -16.31 3.39
C CYS A 315 -0.08 -16.86 4.50
N ALA A 316 -0.20 -16.15 5.63
CA ALA A 316 -0.97 -16.64 6.78
C ALA A 316 -2.47 -16.85 6.46
N ILE A 317 -3.00 -16.14 5.47
CA ILE A 317 -4.40 -16.24 5.05
C ILE A 317 -4.47 -16.33 3.51
N PRO A 318 -4.18 -17.51 2.91
CA PRO A 318 -4.05 -17.67 1.46
C PRO A 318 -5.29 -17.21 0.68
N ASP A 319 -6.48 -17.38 1.23
CA ASP A 319 -7.75 -16.95 0.60
C ASP A 319 -7.85 -15.42 0.45
N LEU A 320 -7.02 -14.64 1.15
CA LEU A 320 -7.00 -13.19 1.06
C LEU A 320 -6.01 -12.63 0.04
N GLN A 321 -5.20 -13.46 -0.61
CA GLN A 321 -4.27 -13.01 -1.65
C GLN A 321 -4.98 -12.10 -2.67
N GLY A 322 -4.41 -10.90 -2.91
CA GLY A 322 -5.00 -9.91 -3.80
C GLY A 322 -6.20 -9.14 -3.25
N THR A 323 -6.50 -9.26 -1.96
CA THR A 323 -7.58 -8.53 -1.30
C THR A 323 -7.07 -7.19 -0.78
N TYR A 324 -7.66 -6.09 -1.25
CA TYR A 324 -7.39 -4.74 -0.76
C TYR A 324 -8.24 -4.45 0.47
N PHE A 325 -7.60 -4.10 1.58
CA PHE A 325 -8.24 -3.63 2.81
C PHE A 325 -8.15 -2.12 2.89
N PHE A 326 -9.24 -1.46 3.27
CA PHE A 326 -9.30 -0.02 3.48
C PHE A 326 -10.33 0.33 4.55
N ALA A 327 -10.28 1.56 5.07
CA ALA A 327 -11.13 1.99 6.18
C ALA A 327 -11.55 3.44 6.05
N ASP A 328 -12.47 3.84 6.94
CA ASP A 328 -12.79 5.23 7.21
C ASP A 328 -12.33 5.62 8.62
N TYR A 329 -11.60 6.72 8.73
CA TYR A 329 -11.04 7.22 9.97
C TYR A 329 -12.11 7.63 11.00
N GLY A 330 -13.23 8.19 10.52
CA GLY A 330 -14.25 8.76 11.39
C GLY A 330 -15.26 7.74 11.90
N SER A 331 -15.60 6.75 11.10
CA SER A 331 -16.58 5.72 11.45
C SER A 331 -15.98 4.42 11.96
N THR A 332 -14.69 4.23 11.80
CA THR A 332 -13.96 2.98 12.04
C THR A 332 -14.36 1.79 11.16
N ASN A 333 -15.27 1.98 10.22
CA ASN A 333 -15.64 0.92 9.28
C ASN A 333 -14.41 0.44 8.50
N ILE A 334 -14.25 -0.88 8.42
CA ILE A 334 -13.23 -1.55 7.61
C ILE A 334 -13.91 -2.31 6.49
N TRP A 335 -13.39 -2.18 5.28
CA TRP A 335 -13.88 -2.91 4.11
C TRP A 335 -12.75 -3.63 3.40
N SER A 336 -13.13 -4.57 2.57
CA SER A 336 -12.22 -5.20 1.62
C SER A 336 -12.87 -5.43 0.27
N LEU A 337 -12.05 -5.42 -0.78
CA LEU A 337 -12.46 -5.73 -2.15
C LEU A 337 -11.29 -6.35 -2.91
N ARG A 338 -11.56 -6.90 -4.10
CA ARG A 338 -10.53 -7.31 -5.06
C ARG A 338 -10.69 -6.50 -6.34
N TYR A 339 -9.62 -5.88 -6.78
CA TYR A 339 -9.60 -5.16 -8.04
C TYR A 339 -9.29 -6.10 -9.19
N ALA A 340 -10.01 -5.98 -10.28
CA ALA A 340 -9.76 -6.69 -11.52
C ALA A 340 -10.46 -6.02 -12.70
N ASN A 341 -9.78 -5.91 -13.82
CA ASN A 341 -10.35 -5.45 -15.09
C ASN A 341 -11.05 -4.08 -15.03
N GLY A 342 -10.50 -3.14 -14.28
CA GLY A 342 -11.04 -1.78 -14.13
C GLY A 342 -12.28 -1.67 -13.22
N GLY A 343 -12.58 -2.72 -12.47
CA GLY A 343 -13.68 -2.75 -11.50
C GLY A 343 -13.30 -3.55 -10.26
N TYR A 344 -14.26 -3.84 -9.39
CA TYR A 344 -14.00 -4.64 -8.19
C TYR A 344 -14.99 -5.79 -8.04
N THR A 345 -14.59 -6.79 -7.28
CA THR A 345 -15.40 -7.94 -6.86
C THR A 345 -15.17 -8.21 -5.38
N GLY A 346 -15.96 -9.09 -4.77
CA GLY A 346 -15.74 -9.58 -3.41
C GLY A 346 -15.77 -8.48 -2.34
N PHE A 347 -16.55 -7.41 -2.54
CA PHE A 347 -16.72 -6.37 -1.54
C PHE A 347 -17.33 -6.94 -0.27
N LEU A 348 -16.68 -6.73 0.86
CA LEU A 348 -17.12 -7.18 2.19
C LEU A 348 -16.93 -6.06 3.21
N ASN A 349 -17.88 -5.95 4.13
CA ASN A 349 -17.68 -5.25 5.39
C ASN A 349 -16.88 -6.18 6.33
N ARG A 350 -15.85 -5.63 6.97
CA ARG A 350 -14.91 -6.34 7.84
C ARG A 350 -15.03 -5.90 9.30
N ASN A 351 -16.27 -5.73 9.76
CA ASN A 351 -16.53 -5.30 11.14
C ASN A 351 -15.96 -6.26 12.20
N GLU A 352 -15.69 -7.51 11.82
CA GLU A 352 -14.98 -8.46 12.68
C GLU A 352 -13.59 -7.97 13.10
N LEU A 353 -12.99 -7.05 12.33
CA LEU A 353 -11.67 -6.48 12.61
C LEU A 353 -11.69 -5.28 13.56
N GLU A 354 -12.88 -4.74 13.87
CA GLU A 354 -13.03 -3.55 14.73
C GLU A 354 -12.79 -3.85 16.22
N SER A 355 -12.73 -5.14 16.60
CA SER A 355 -12.55 -5.58 17.98
C SER A 355 -11.52 -6.69 18.03
N ALA A 356 -10.32 -6.33 18.45
CA ALA A 356 -9.22 -7.30 18.57
C ALA A 356 -9.41 -8.29 19.72
N ALA A 357 -8.77 -9.42 19.59
CA ALA A 357 -8.64 -10.41 20.66
C ALA A 357 -8.14 -9.76 21.97
N GLY A 358 -8.84 -10.00 23.06
CA GLY A 358 -8.56 -9.38 24.37
C GLY A 358 -9.40 -8.14 24.67
N GLY A 359 -10.34 -7.76 23.78
CA GLY A 359 -11.33 -6.71 24.03
C GLY A 359 -10.80 -5.29 23.78
N PHE A 360 -9.79 -5.16 22.90
CA PHE A 360 -9.27 -3.87 22.46
C PHE A 360 -10.05 -3.42 21.21
N GLY A 361 -10.55 -2.18 21.23
CA GLY A 361 -11.16 -1.55 20.05
C GLY A 361 -10.09 -1.13 19.06
N VAL A 362 -10.43 -1.13 17.78
CA VAL A 362 -9.62 -0.55 16.71
C VAL A 362 -10.31 0.73 16.28
N ASP A 363 -9.81 1.89 16.74
CA ASP A 363 -10.45 3.18 16.57
C ASP A 363 -9.61 4.13 15.73
N ASN A 364 -10.26 5.09 15.05
CA ASN A 364 -9.56 6.13 14.27
C ASN A 364 -8.41 5.56 13.41
N ILE A 365 -8.76 4.65 12.53
CA ILE A 365 -7.80 3.95 11.66
C ILE A 365 -7.13 4.96 10.74
N SER A 366 -5.87 5.26 11.00
CA SER A 366 -5.10 6.27 10.27
C SER A 366 -4.27 5.70 9.14
N SER A 367 -3.94 4.42 9.19
CA SER A 367 -3.14 3.75 8.17
C SER A 367 -3.29 2.24 8.24
N PHE A 368 -3.07 1.61 7.11
CA PHE A 368 -2.66 0.22 6.99
C PHE A 368 -1.21 0.17 6.55
N GLY A 369 -0.55 -0.94 6.80
CA GLY A 369 0.77 -1.25 6.27
C GLY A 369 1.01 -2.75 6.22
N THR A 370 2.10 -3.15 5.60
CA THR A 370 2.50 -4.56 5.53
C THR A 370 3.87 -4.75 6.13
N ASP A 371 4.15 -5.96 6.60
CA ASP A 371 5.53 -6.41 6.81
C ASP A 371 6.15 -6.93 5.50
N ALA A 372 7.41 -7.34 5.53
CA ALA A 372 8.12 -7.84 4.37
C ALA A 372 7.55 -9.18 3.84
N ASN A 373 6.74 -9.87 4.64
CA ASN A 373 6.03 -11.09 4.25
C ASN A 373 4.64 -10.81 3.67
N GLY A 374 4.23 -9.53 3.56
CA GLY A 374 2.93 -9.12 3.03
C GLY A 374 1.76 -9.26 4.00
N GLU A 375 2.01 -9.56 5.28
CA GLU A 375 0.99 -9.57 6.33
C GLU A 375 0.53 -8.15 6.66
N VAL A 376 -0.77 -7.96 6.94
CA VAL A 376 -1.39 -6.64 7.08
C VAL A 376 -1.52 -6.20 8.52
N TYR A 377 -1.19 -4.94 8.74
CA TYR A 377 -1.28 -4.25 10.04
C TYR A 377 -2.14 -2.99 9.94
N ILE A 378 -2.77 -2.63 11.06
CA ILE A 378 -3.67 -1.49 11.22
C ILE A 378 -3.11 -0.56 12.29
N ALA A 379 -3.06 0.74 12.01
CA ALA A 379 -2.70 1.78 12.96
C ALA A 379 -3.94 2.44 13.55
N ASP A 380 -4.14 2.29 14.86
CA ASP A 380 -5.09 3.08 15.64
C ASP A 380 -4.40 4.36 16.12
N GLN A 381 -4.83 5.49 15.57
CA GLN A 381 -4.22 6.77 15.90
C GLN A 381 -4.55 7.24 17.32
N SER A 382 -5.77 7.01 17.77
CA SER A 382 -6.24 7.51 19.08
C SER A 382 -5.72 6.66 20.24
N GLY A 383 -5.71 5.34 20.06
CA GLY A 383 -5.20 4.39 21.06
C GLY A 383 -3.67 4.33 21.10
N GLY A 384 -3.00 4.71 20.01
CA GLY A 384 -1.56 4.58 19.89
C GLY A 384 -1.13 3.11 19.79
N GLU A 385 -1.92 2.32 19.08
CA GLU A 385 -1.83 0.87 19.01
C GLU A 385 -1.60 0.40 17.57
N ILE A 386 -0.96 -0.73 17.41
CA ILE A 386 -0.83 -1.44 16.14
C ILE A 386 -1.40 -2.82 16.29
N PHE A 387 -2.27 -3.17 15.34
CA PHE A 387 -2.93 -4.46 15.25
C PHE A 387 -2.46 -5.21 14.01
N LYS A 388 -2.39 -6.54 14.08
CA LYS A 388 -2.14 -7.43 12.94
C LYS A 388 -3.45 -8.15 12.58
N ILE A 389 -3.77 -8.26 11.29
CA ILE A 389 -4.85 -9.13 10.80
C ILE A 389 -4.35 -10.57 10.85
N ILE A 390 -5.13 -11.44 11.47
CA ILE A 390 -4.82 -12.86 11.66
C ILE A 390 -6.00 -13.75 11.26
N PRO A 391 -5.80 -15.04 10.96
CA PRO A 391 -6.91 -15.97 10.85
C PRO A 391 -7.63 -16.09 12.20
N ALA A 392 -8.98 -16.09 12.19
CA ALA A 392 -9.78 -16.19 13.42
C ALA A 392 -9.71 -17.58 14.07
N SER A 393 -9.29 -18.60 13.36
CA SER A 393 -9.09 -19.96 13.87
C SER A 393 -8.03 -20.68 13.05
N GLY A 394 -7.15 -21.39 13.72
CA GLY A 394 -6.07 -22.19 13.14
C GLY A 394 -4.74 -21.44 13.20
N ASP A 395 -3.70 -22.15 13.55
CA ASP A 395 -2.32 -21.71 13.31
C ASP A 395 -2.06 -21.89 11.81
N VAL A 396 -2.18 -20.84 11.05
CA VAL A 396 -1.57 -20.82 9.71
C VAL A 396 -0.20 -20.20 9.92
N SER A 397 0.78 -21.04 10.15
CA SER A 397 2.17 -20.68 9.96
C SER A 397 2.36 -20.42 8.45
N CYS A 398 3.02 -19.33 8.11
CA CYS A 398 3.61 -19.20 6.79
C CYS A 398 4.73 -20.24 6.74
N GLU A 399 4.40 -21.47 6.39
CA GLU A 399 5.41 -22.45 6.11
C GLU A 399 6.12 -21.98 4.84
N THR A 400 7.28 -21.38 5.02
CA THR A 400 8.19 -21.18 3.89
C THR A 400 8.78 -22.53 3.61
N TYR A 401 8.22 -23.20 2.63
CA TYR A 401 8.79 -24.45 2.15
C TYR A 401 10.22 -24.19 1.69
N PRO A 402 11.20 -24.98 2.13
CA PRO A 402 12.58 -24.78 1.72
C PRO A 402 12.70 -24.90 0.21
N THR A 403 13.56 -24.09 -0.39
CA THR A 403 13.83 -24.18 -1.83
C THR A 403 14.15 -25.64 -2.20
N GLY A 404 13.39 -26.20 -3.13
CA GLY A 404 13.50 -27.60 -3.53
C GLY A 404 12.48 -28.55 -2.90
N ASP A 405 11.64 -28.09 -1.96
CA ASP A 405 10.46 -28.79 -1.47
C ASP A 405 9.30 -28.56 -2.44
N ILE A 406 9.14 -29.47 -3.38
CA ILE A 406 8.19 -29.32 -4.51
C ILE A 406 6.81 -29.83 -4.15
N ASN A 407 6.72 -30.78 -3.23
CA ASN A 407 5.46 -31.35 -2.76
C ASN A 407 4.89 -30.66 -1.54
N GLU A 408 5.60 -29.65 -1.02
CA GLU A 408 5.17 -28.82 0.13
C GLU A 408 4.91 -29.63 1.41
N ASP A 409 5.75 -30.66 1.65
CA ASP A 409 5.64 -31.50 2.86
C ASP A 409 6.61 -31.10 3.98
N CYS A 410 7.25 -29.92 3.84
CA CYS A 410 8.26 -29.38 4.75
C CYS A 410 9.56 -30.16 4.81
N LYS A 411 9.91 -30.90 3.77
CA LYS A 411 11.18 -31.60 3.67
C LYS A 411 11.67 -31.65 2.22
N VAL A 412 12.91 -31.33 2.00
CA VAL A 412 13.54 -31.60 0.71
C VAL A 412 14.13 -33.00 0.75
N ASP A 413 13.47 -33.97 0.10
CA ASP A 413 13.88 -35.36 0.15
C ASP A 413 13.65 -36.14 -1.16
N GLY A 414 13.54 -37.47 -1.07
CA GLY A 414 13.38 -38.35 -2.23
C GLY A 414 12.04 -38.20 -2.96
N THR A 415 11.02 -37.61 -2.33
CA THR A 415 9.73 -37.33 -2.96
C THR A 415 9.84 -36.17 -3.94
N ASP A 416 10.56 -35.08 -3.58
CA ASP A 416 10.82 -33.96 -4.46
C ASP A 416 11.68 -34.32 -5.64
N LEU A 417 12.73 -35.11 -5.35
CA LEU A 417 13.57 -35.67 -6.42
C LEU A 417 12.74 -36.50 -7.41
N ALA A 418 11.79 -37.30 -6.93
CA ALA A 418 10.92 -38.07 -7.78
C ALA A 418 10.01 -37.21 -8.67
N ILE A 419 9.58 -36.03 -8.18
CA ILE A 419 8.81 -35.05 -8.98
C ILE A 419 9.67 -34.52 -10.13
N VAL A 420 10.89 -34.04 -9.85
CA VAL A 420 11.80 -33.54 -10.90
C VAL A 420 12.05 -34.63 -11.94
N LEU A 421 12.31 -35.85 -11.51
CA LEU A 421 12.55 -36.98 -12.43
C LEU A 421 11.30 -37.37 -13.22
N GLY A 422 10.13 -37.28 -12.62
CA GLY A 422 8.84 -37.61 -13.23
C GLY A 422 8.40 -36.60 -14.31
N PHE A 423 8.80 -35.35 -14.19
CA PHE A 423 8.49 -34.29 -15.14
C PHE A 423 9.66 -33.90 -16.04
N TRP A 424 10.73 -34.69 -16.04
CA TRP A 424 11.95 -34.41 -16.80
C TRP A 424 11.70 -34.09 -18.27
N GLY A 425 12.18 -32.96 -18.75
CA GLY A 425 12.01 -32.49 -20.12
C GLY A 425 10.65 -31.89 -20.44
N THR A 426 9.81 -31.61 -19.42
CA THR A 426 8.53 -30.92 -19.57
C THR A 426 8.61 -29.48 -19.01
N SER A 427 7.63 -28.66 -19.33
CA SER A 427 7.51 -27.27 -18.82
C SER A 427 6.57 -27.14 -17.61
N THR A 428 6.19 -28.23 -16.95
CA THR A 428 5.23 -28.25 -15.84
C THR A 428 5.64 -29.29 -14.79
N GLY A 429 5.52 -28.93 -13.52
CA GLY A 429 5.62 -29.80 -12.37
C GLY A 429 7.05 -30.25 -12.05
N GLY A 430 7.87 -29.39 -11.51
CA GLY A 430 9.27 -29.70 -11.13
C GLY A 430 10.29 -28.75 -11.69
N ASP A 431 9.81 -27.67 -12.34
CA ASP A 431 10.58 -26.50 -12.75
C ASP A 431 10.78 -25.61 -11.52
N VAL A 432 11.86 -25.82 -10.80
CA VAL A 432 12.14 -25.19 -9.49
C VAL A 432 12.92 -23.88 -9.67
N ASP A 433 13.69 -23.77 -10.74
CA ASP A 433 14.48 -22.56 -11.04
C ASP A 433 13.75 -21.57 -11.95
N GLY A 434 12.57 -21.95 -12.48
CA GLY A 434 11.71 -21.08 -13.28
C GLY A 434 12.20 -20.85 -14.72
N ASP A 435 13.10 -21.69 -15.25
CA ASP A 435 13.63 -21.55 -16.61
C ASP A 435 12.67 -22.04 -17.70
N GLY A 436 11.55 -22.68 -17.30
CA GLY A 436 10.50 -23.21 -18.17
C GLY A 436 10.73 -24.65 -18.62
N VAL A 437 11.75 -25.36 -18.14
CA VAL A 437 12.03 -26.77 -18.49
C VAL A 437 12.54 -27.55 -17.28
N THR A 438 11.78 -28.50 -16.79
CA THR A 438 12.26 -29.38 -15.71
C THR A 438 13.49 -30.18 -16.17
N GLY A 439 14.64 -29.95 -15.56
CA GLY A 439 15.92 -30.49 -16.05
C GLY A 439 17.01 -30.62 -14.99
N GLY A 440 18.25 -30.53 -15.47
CA GLY A 440 19.43 -30.70 -14.62
C GLY A 440 19.65 -29.58 -13.63
N ALA A 441 19.18 -28.38 -13.91
CA ALA A 441 19.25 -27.23 -13.01
C ALA A 441 18.32 -27.43 -11.81
N ASP A 442 17.07 -27.85 -12.03
CA ASP A 442 16.09 -28.16 -10.97
C ASP A 442 16.57 -29.30 -10.07
N LEU A 443 17.16 -30.35 -10.69
CA LEU A 443 17.77 -31.43 -9.94
C LEU A 443 18.90 -30.89 -9.02
N ALA A 444 19.70 -29.97 -9.51
CA ALA A 444 20.78 -29.38 -8.71
C ALA A 444 20.23 -28.56 -7.56
N VAL A 445 19.10 -27.84 -7.72
CA VAL A 445 18.41 -27.14 -6.65
C VAL A 445 17.94 -28.10 -5.56
N VAL A 446 17.19 -29.16 -5.91
CA VAL A 446 16.72 -30.17 -4.94
C VAL A 446 17.88 -30.79 -4.18
N LEU A 447 18.95 -31.18 -4.87
CA LEU A 447 20.14 -31.77 -4.24
C LEU A 447 20.91 -30.74 -3.37
N GLY A 448 20.92 -29.49 -3.76
CA GLY A 448 21.57 -28.39 -3.02
C GLY A 448 20.92 -28.09 -1.67
N PHE A 449 19.61 -28.28 -1.57
CA PHE A 449 18.82 -28.08 -0.36
C PHE A 449 18.43 -29.38 0.34
N TRP A 450 19.02 -30.50 -0.03
CA TRP A 450 18.67 -31.83 0.50
C TRP A 450 18.72 -31.91 2.02
N GLY A 451 17.58 -32.31 2.62
CA GLY A 451 17.43 -32.40 4.06
C GLY A 451 17.00 -31.08 4.74
N ALA A 452 16.78 -30.02 3.98
CA ALA A 452 16.15 -28.81 4.51
C ALA A 452 14.70 -29.10 4.97
N THR A 453 14.27 -28.39 6.02
CA THR A 453 12.92 -28.50 6.59
C THR A 453 12.35 -27.10 6.76
N CYS A 454 11.02 -26.96 6.84
CA CYS A 454 10.38 -25.73 7.28
C CYS A 454 10.87 -25.38 8.70
N ASP A 455 11.08 -24.07 8.93
CA ASP A 455 11.45 -23.52 10.26
C ASP A 455 10.21 -23.29 11.13
#